data_eb3a38d3e96d7bf2ea89c76da9d71a5a
#
_entry.id   eb3a38d3e96d7bf2ea89c76da9d71a5a
#
_cell.length_a   1.000
_cell.length_b   1.000
_cell.length_c   1.000
_cell.angle_alpha   90.00
_cell.angle_beta   90.00
_cell.angle_gamma   90.00
#
_symmetry.space_group_name_H-M   'P 1'
#
loop_
_entity.id
_entity.type
_entity.pdbx_description
1 polymer ?
#
loop_
_entity_poly.entity_id
_entity_poly.type
_entity_poly.pdbx_seq_one_letter_code
_entity_poly.pdbx_strand_id
1 'polypeptide(L)'
;MAAGGVGGQGGNATLAASGAGSSADGTVTGGAGGDGGTNHANGGRGGNAQITTNSGGTVTGGTATGGVGGAGTTSGSGGSGGFGYLFANGAGSSASGSAIGGVGGAGTTGGRGGYGSGARIGAYSGGTATGTATGGYGGAGTANGRGGGGGFAIVTAYGAGSYASGIAIGGAGGAGSTGGYGGNGSYAGIRGVSGGTVTGGTATGGDGGAGTNARGGYGGRATLLAGGAGSSVTTGSATGGVGGDGSDGGFGGAGNTALVQAIGGGTVSSSATTGGDGGAGINNGVGGTGGQSTFTANAGGAIDTSTGTGGNGGSGTGLGNTGGNGGAADLTTPPDWMGVDLFGTPGANVP
;
A
#
# COMPACT_ATOMS: atom_id res chain seq x y z
N MET A 1 26.42 31.12 9.32
CA MET A 1 26.39 29.96 8.42
C MET A 1 25.20 30.15 7.49
N ALA A 2 25.39 30.14 6.19
CA ALA A 2 24.26 30.23 5.25
C ALA A 2 23.38 28.98 5.42
N ALA A 3 22.05 29.17 5.55
CA ALA A 3 21.09 28.08 5.56
C ALA A 3 21.22 27.33 4.24
N GLY A 4 21.38 26.01 4.30
CA GLY A 4 21.40 25.19 3.10
C GLY A 4 20.05 25.27 2.37
N GLY A 5 20.06 25.39 1.05
CA GLY A 5 18.84 25.41 0.24
C GLY A 5 18.14 24.05 0.22
N VAL A 6 16.81 24.03 0.28
CA VAL A 6 16.00 22.81 0.07
C VAL A 6 16.22 22.33 -1.37
N GLY A 7 16.31 21.01 -1.57
CA GLY A 7 16.42 20.41 -2.91
C GLY A 7 15.27 20.83 -3.84
N GLY A 8 15.57 21.05 -5.11
CA GLY A 8 14.56 21.39 -6.12
C GLY A 8 13.56 20.24 -6.33
N GLN A 9 12.32 20.57 -6.72
CA GLN A 9 11.31 19.56 -7.06
C GLN A 9 11.57 18.98 -8.45
N GLY A 10 11.31 17.68 -8.63
CA GLY A 10 11.30 17.02 -9.93
C GLY A 10 10.15 17.50 -10.82
N GLY A 11 10.37 17.56 -12.12
CA GLY A 11 9.34 17.89 -13.10
C GLY A 11 8.31 16.77 -13.27
N ASN A 12 7.05 17.12 -13.52
CA ASN A 12 6.01 16.15 -13.84
C ASN A 12 6.10 15.68 -15.31
N ALA A 13 5.69 14.44 -15.57
CA ALA A 13 5.57 13.88 -16.92
C ALA A 13 4.12 13.42 -17.17
N THR A 14 3.56 13.77 -18.33
CA THR A 14 2.19 13.40 -18.69
C THR A 14 2.12 12.92 -20.14
N LEU A 15 1.41 11.79 -20.34
CA LEU A 15 0.98 11.30 -21.64
C LEU A 15 -0.55 11.26 -21.64
N ALA A 16 -1.15 11.91 -22.65
CA ALA A 16 -2.60 11.98 -22.74
C ALA A 16 -3.11 11.64 -24.14
N ALA A 17 -4.20 10.89 -24.21
CA ALA A 17 -4.96 10.68 -25.45
C ALA A 17 -6.44 11.03 -25.19
N SER A 18 -7.08 11.76 -26.08
CA SER A 18 -8.47 12.22 -25.94
C SER A 18 -9.26 12.01 -27.22
N GLY A 19 -10.49 11.54 -27.09
CA GLY A 19 -11.40 11.26 -28.18
C GLY A 19 -11.66 9.78 -28.37
N ALA A 20 -12.81 9.45 -28.95
CA ALA A 20 -13.20 8.08 -29.24
C ALA A 20 -12.16 7.40 -30.14
N GLY A 21 -11.70 6.21 -29.75
CA GLY A 21 -10.68 5.46 -30.48
C GLY A 21 -9.25 5.98 -30.31
N SER A 22 -9.01 7.00 -29.46
CA SER A 22 -7.65 7.43 -29.13
C SER A 22 -6.95 6.39 -28.26
N SER A 23 -5.66 6.18 -28.48
CA SER A 23 -4.85 5.30 -27.64
C SER A 23 -3.61 6.04 -27.13
N ALA A 24 -3.19 5.69 -25.92
CA ALA A 24 -1.91 6.09 -25.36
C ALA A 24 -1.18 4.83 -24.88
N ASP A 25 0.04 4.67 -25.35
CA ASP A 25 0.96 3.61 -24.92
C ASP A 25 2.35 4.23 -24.75
N GLY A 26 3.09 3.77 -23.78
CA GLY A 26 4.42 4.28 -23.54
C GLY A 26 4.77 4.39 -22.06
N THR A 27 5.98 4.85 -21.81
CA THR A 27 6.51 5.05 -20.46
C THR A 27 6.67 6.52 -20.17
N VAL A 28 6.14 6.96 -19.02
CA VAL A 28 6.36 8.30 -18.49
C VAL A 28 6.98 8.20 -17.10
N THR A 29 8.00 9.01 -16.85
CA THR A 29 8.69 9.04 -15.56
C THR A 29 8.77 10.46 -15.05
N GLY A 30 8.31 10.69 -13.82
CA GLY A 30 8.49 11.96 -13.14
C GLY A 30 9.97 12.24 -12.86
N GLY A 31 10.39 13.49 -12.91
CA GLY A 31 11.75 13.87 -12.57
C GLY A 31 12.09 13.58 -11.10
N ALA A 32 13.35 13.27 -10.82
CA ALA A 32 13.84 13.14 -9.44
C ALA A 32 13.82 14.49 -8.71
N GLY A 33 13.56 14.48 -7.42
CA GLY A 33 13.82 15.63 -6.54
C GLY A 33 15.32 15.82 -6.35
N GLY A 34 15.78 17.06 -6.26
CA GLY A 34 17.18 17.39 -5.95
C GLY A 34 17.50 17.10 -4.48
N ASP A 35 18.74 16.77 -4.20
CA ASP A 35 19.21 16.64 -2.80
C ASP A 35 19.20 17.99 -2.08
N GLY A 36 19.06 17.95 -0.77
CA GLY A 36 19.20 19.14 0.06
C GLY A 36 20.62 19.72 -0.03
N GLY A 37 20.75 21.02 0.02
CA GLY A 37 22.05 21.70 0.12
C GLY A 37 22.76 21.39 1.44
N THR A 38 23.85 22.11 1.74
CA THR A 38 24.58 21.93 3.00
C THR A 38 23.76 22.42 4.22
N ASN A 39 24.01 21.86 5.39
CA ASN A 39 23.45 22.29 6.69
C ASN A 39 21.92 22.18 6.83
N HIS A 40 21.44 21.05 7.32
CA HIS A 40 20.03 20.78 7.70
C HIS A 40 19.00 20.97 6.60
N ALA A 41 19.37 20.78 5.33
CA ALA A 41 18.46 20.97 4.22
C ALA A 41 17.68 19.68 3.87
N ASN A 42 16.40 19.85 3.59
CA ASN A 42 15.55 18.76 3.14
C ASN A 42 15.76 18.47 1.64
N GLY A 43 15.64 17.19 1.26
CA GLY A 43 15.57 16.80 -0.13
C GLY A 43 14.30 17.31 -0.81
N GLY A 44 14.36 17.54 -2.10
CA GLY A 44 13.23 17.92 -2.95
C GLY A 44 12.28 16.75 -3.21
N ARG A 45 11.03 17.05 -3.57
CA ARG A 45 10.05 16.03 -3.93
C ARG A 45 10.28 15.53 -5.35
N GLY A 46 10.04 14.24 -5.60
CA GLY A 46 9.97 13.69 -6.95
C GLY A 46 8.74 14.21 -7.71
N GLY A 47 8.85 14.31 -9.03
CA GLY A 47 7.75 14.70 -9.92
C GLY A 47 6.77 13.55 -10.16
N ASN A 48 5.52 13.88 -10.49
CA ASN A 48 4.50 12.89 -10.80
C ASN A 48 4.63 12.40 -12.24
N ALA A 49 4.18 11.15 -12.49
CA ALA A 49 3.98 10.59 -13.80
C ALA A 49 2.51 10.24 -14.02
N GLN A 50 1.95 10.61 -15.16
CA GLN A 50 0.55 10.35 -15.45
C GLN A 50 0.34 9.93 -16.90
N ILE A 51 -0.41 8.84 -17.08
CA ILE A 51 -0.97 8.46 -18.38
C ILE A 51 -2.50 8.54 -18.24
N THR A 52 -3.16 9.25 -19.16
CA THR A 52 -4.61 9.45 -19.11
C THR A 52 -5.23 9.32 -20.48
N THR A 53 -6.35 8.60 -20.54
CA THR A 53 -7.24 8.63 -21.70
C THR A 53 -8.61 9.16 -21.29
N ASN A 54 -9.26 9.90 -22.22
CA ASN A 54 -10.59 10.45 -22.00
C ASN A 54 -11.51 10.09 -23.15
N SER A 55 -12.83 10.10 -22.91
CA SER A 55 -13.87 9.98 -23.94
C SER A 55 -13.77 8.70 -24.78
N GLY A 56 -13.68 7.53 -24.13
CA GLY A 56 -13.61 6.23 -24.80
C GLY A 56 -12.22 5.84 -25.29
N GLY A 57 -11.18 6.53 -24.81
CA GLY A 57 -9.80 6.19 -25.14
C GLY A 57 -9.27 4.95 -24.42
N THR A 58 -8.16 4.43 -24.91
CA THR A 58 -7.52 3.22 -24.38
C THR A 58 -6.07 3.50 -23.94
N VAL A 59 -5.68 3.00 -22.77
CA VAL A 59 -4.29 2.83 -22.36
C VAL A 59 -3.96 1.35 -22.40
N THR A 60 -3.00 0.95 -23.19
CA THR A 60 -2.57 -0.44 -23.32
C THR A 60 -1.08 -0.56 -23.01
N GLY A 61 -0.72 -1.30 -21.96
CA GLY A 61 0.67 -1.58 -21.62
C GLY A 61 1.45 -0.38 -21.05
N GLY A 62 0.80 0.75 -20.80
CA GLY A 62 1.46 1.98 -20.36
C GLY A 62 2.14 1.85 -18.97
N THR A 63 3.30 2.50 -18.80
CA THR A 63 3.98 2.56 -17.50
C THR A 63 4.15 4.00 -17.03
N ALA A 64 3.58 4.32 -15.86
CA ALA A 64 3.71 5.61 -15.21
C ALA A 64 4.51 5.47 -13.90
N THR A 65 5.74 5.98 -13.86
CA THR A 65 6.62 5.90 -12.68
C THR A 65 6.84 7.28 -12.08
N GLY A 66 6.43 7.49 -10.85
CA GLY A 66 6.71 8.71 -10.09
C GLY A 66 8.21 8.86 -9.83
N GLY A 67 8.72 10.09 -9.85
CA GLY A 67 10.12 10.39 -9.57
C GLY A 67 10.49 10.11 -8.12
N VAL A 68 11.77 9.80 -7.87
CA VAL A 68 12.31 9.60 -6.51
C VAL A 68 12.44 10.94 -5.78
N GLY A 69 12.31 10.94 -4.46
CA GLY A 69 12.60 12.11 -3.62
C GLY A 69 14.11 12.28 -3.43
N GLY A 70 14.60 13.51 -3.36
CA GLY A 70 16.01 13.81 -3.06
C GLY A 70 16.39 13.48 -1.61
N ALA A 71 17.68 13.25 -1.35
CA ALA A 71 18.19 13.02 -0.01
C ALA A 71 18.21 14.31 0.83
N GLY A 72 17.96 14.21 2.13
CA GLY A 72 18.23 15.29 3.08
C GLY A 72 19.71 15.30 3.48
N THR A 73 20.21 16.46 3.90
CA THR A 73 21.60 16.60 4.38
C THR A 73 21.64 17.04 5.84
N THR A 74 22.59 16.58 6.60
CA THR A 74 22.87 16.93 8.02
C THR A 74 21.59 17.24 8.82
N SER A 75 20.91 16.24 9.32
CA SER A 75 19.60 16.32 10.01
C SER A 75 18.42 16.78 9.12
N GLY A 76 18.61 16.97 7.83
CA GLY A 76 17.56 17.21 6.86
C GLY A 76 16.78 15.94 6.55
N SER A 77 15.49 16.08 6.34
CA SER A 77 14.63 14.96 5.94
C SER A 77 14.74 14.70 4.42
N GLY A 78 14.63 13.43 4.02
CA GLY A 78 14.49 13.08 2.62
C GLY A 78 13.20 13.65 2.03
N GLY A 79 13.22 13.97 0.75
CA GLY A 79 12.06 14.38 -0.03
C GLY A 79 11.11 13.20 -0.29
N SER A 80 9.83 13.47 -0.46
CA SER A 80 8.87 12.43 -0.83
C SER A 80 9.02 12.06 -2.31
N GLY A 81 8.70 10.82 -2.67
CA GLY A 81 8.56 10.41 -4.08
C GLY A 81 7.43 11.16 -4.79
N GLY A 82 7.32 10.98 -6.11
CA GLY A 82 6.22 11.44 -6.96
C GLY A 82 5.19 10.34 -7.19
N PHE A 83 3.95 10.70 -7.55
CA PHE A 83 2.88 9.73 -7.82
C PHE A 83 2.98 9.11 -9.21
N GLY A 84 2.56 7.83 -9.35
CA GLY A 84 2.32 7.18 -10.63
C GLY A 84 0.82 6.98 -10.87
N TYR A 85 0.29 7.45 -12.02
CA TYR A 85 -1.13 7.40 -12.34
C TYR A 85 -1.38 6.84 -13.74
N LEU A 86 -2.37 5.95 -13.83
CA LEU A 86 -2.88 5.40 -15.08
C LEU A 86 -4.41 5.49 -15.06
N PHE A 87 -5.00 6.35 -15.87
CA PHE A 87 -6.44 6.61 -15.84
C PHE A 87 -7.10 6.45 -17.21
N ALA A 88 -8.28 5.82 -17.20
CA ALA A 88 -9.21 5.82 -18.32
C ALA A 88 -10.54 6.41 -17.87
N ASN A 89 -10.97 7.51 -18.49
CA ASN A 89 -12.16 8.26 -18.14
C ASN A 89 -13.18 8.24 -19.29
N GLY A 90 -14.40 7.89 -19.00
CA GLY A 90 -15.51 7.84 -19.95
C GLY A 90 -15.94 6.44 -20.32
N ALA A 91 -17.17 6.33 -20.81
CA ALA A 91 -17.78 5.05 -21.21
C ALA A 91 -16.90 4.35 -22.26
N GLY A 92 -16.67 3.05 -22.08
CA GLY A 92 -15.83 2.25 -22.96
C GLY A 92 -14.33 2.52 -22.87
N SER A 93 -13.89 3.39 -21.93
CA SER A 93 -12.46 3.61 -21.69
C SER A 93 -11.79 2.41 -21.03
N SER A 94 -10.55 2.15 -21.37
CA SER A 94 -9.76 1.06 -20.81
C SER A 94 -8.40 1.55 -20.32
N ALA A 95 -7.99 1.13 -19.13
CA ALA A 95 -6.65 1.37 -18.60
C ALA A 95 -5.97 0.06 -18.24
N SER A 96 -4.87 -0.26 -18.92
CA SER A 96 -4.07 -1.45 -18.64
C SER A 96 -2.59 -1.08 -18.59
N GLY A 97 -1.85 -1.66 -17.63
CA GLY A 97 -0.42 -1.40 -17.51
C GLY A 97 0.08 -1.31 -16.07
N SER A 98 1.10 -0.49 -15.84
CA SER A 98 1.72 -0.33 -14.53
C SER A 98 1.70 1.12 -14.06
N ALA A 99 1.33 1.33 -12.79
CA ALA A 99 1.50 2.58 -12.10
C ALA A 99 2.43 2.35 -10.90
N ILE A 100 3.52 3.11 -10.79
CA ILE A 100 4.54 2.94 -9.78
C ILE A 100 4.75 4.27 -9.06
N GLY A 101 4.58 4.29 -7.73
CA GLY A 101 4.91 5.45 -6.91
C GLY A 101 6.43 5.60 -6.74
N GLY A 102 6.92 6.82 -6.73
CA GLY A 102 8.33 7.11 -6.51
C GLY A 102 8.75 6.81 -5.06
N VAL A 103 10.01 6.41 -4.90
CA VAL A 103 10.63 6.15 -3.60
C VAL A 103 10.90 7.46 -2.87
N GLY A 104 10.77 7.47 -1.55
CA GLY A 104 11.19 8.58 -0.70
C GLY A 104 12.72 8.67 -0.59
N GLY A 105 13.27 9.89 -0.55
CA GLY A 105 14.69 10.13 -0.35
C GLY A 105 15.17 9.73 1.06
N ALA A 106 16.45 9.44 1.22
CA ALA A 106 17.01 9.16 2.54
C ALA A 106 17.11 10.43 3.41
N GLY A 107 16.90 10.29 4.71
CA GLY A 107 17.29 11.29 5.71
C GLY A 107 18.69 11.00 6.22
N THR A 108 19.52 12.02 6.44
CA THR A 108 20.88 11.85 6.97
C THR A 108 20.98 12.39 8.39
N THR A 109 21.88 11.83 9.17
CA THR A 109 22.29 12.26 10.54
C THR A 109 21.13 12.80 11.39
N GLY A 110 20.21 11.93 11.81
CA GLY A 110 19.01 12.31 12.60
C GLY A 110 17.82 12.79 11.76
N GLY A 111 17.98 12.97 10.47
CA GLY A 111 16.88 13.29 9.53
C GLY A 111 15.97 12.10 9.25
N ARG A 112 14.70 12.39 9.01
CA ARG A 112 13.72 11.35 8.63
C ARG A 112 13.87 10.98 7.17
N GLY A 113 13.70 9.70 6.84
CA GLY A 113 13.46 9.29 5.45
C GLY A 113 12.19 9.93 4.88
N GLY A 114 12.22 10.28 3.60
CA GLY A 114 11.07 10.77 2.86
C GLY A 114 9.99 9.69 2.69
N TYR A 115 8.76 10.10 2.48
CA TYR A 115 7.67 9.16 2.21
C TYR A 115 7.75 8.63 0.77
N GLY A 116 7.52 7.34 0.59
CA GLY A 116 7.15 6.81 -0.72
C GLY A 116 5.83 7.40 -1.19
N SER A 117 5.63 7.52 -2.48
CA SER A 117 4.39 8.03 -3.04
C SER A 117 3.48 6.94 -3.59
N GLY A 118 2.21 7.29 -3.78
CA GLY A 118 1.20 6.34 -4.20
C GLY A 118 1.22 6.03 -5.69
N ALA A 119 0.60 4.90 -6.02
CA ALA A 119 0.29 4.48 -7.37
C ALA A 119 -1.21 4.24 -7.52
N ARG A 120 -1.78 4.62 -8.66
CA ARG A 120 -3.20 4.37 -8.94
C ARG A 120 -3.43 4.00 -10.39
N ILE A 121 -4.21 2.93 -10.58
CA ILE A 121 -4.84 2.58 -11.84
C ILE A 121 -6.34 2.79 -11.66
N GLY A 122 -6.99 3.53 -12.55
CA GLY A 122 -8.41 3.84 -12.41
C GLY A 122 -9.17 3.86 -13.73
N ALA A 123 -10.34 3.23 -13.75
CA ALA A 123 -11.32 3.36 -14.78
C ALA A 123 -12.59 3.99 -14.19
N TYR A 124 -13.15 4.95 -14.88
CA TYR A 124 -14.29 5.73 -14.44
C TYR A 124 -15.40 5.71 -15.48
N SER A 125 -16.65 5.84 -15.03
CA SER A 125 -17.83 5.96 -15.91
C SER A 125 -18.03 4.78 -16.86
N GLY A 126 -18.03 3.55 -16.33
CA GLY A 126 -18.22 2.31 -17.10
C GLY A 126 -16.95 1.80 -17.79
N GLY A 127 -15.80 2.24 -17.36
CA GLY A 127 -14.51 1.81 -17.89
C GLY A 127 -13.99 0.51 -17.29
N THR A 128 -12.85 0.05 -17.82
CA THR A 128 -12.11 -1.12 -17.32
C THR A 128 -10.74 -0.71 -16.80
N ALA A 129 -10.37 -1.17 -15.58
CA ALA A 129 -9.06 -0.95 -15.00
C ALA A 129 -8.36 -2.28 -14.71
N THR A 130 -7.21 -2.51 -15.36
CA THR A 130 -6.42 -3.74 -15.14
C THR A 130 -4.93 -3.41 -15.04
N GLY A 131 -4.19 -4.22 -14.27
CA GLY A 131 -2.74 -4.06 -14.23
C GLY A 131 -2.16 -4.04 -12.82
N THR A 132 -0.96 -3.50 -12.68
CA THR A 132 -0.22 -3.47 -11.40
C THR A 132 -0.02 -2.05 -10.91
N ALA A 133 -0.55 -1.75 -9.73
CA ALA A 133 -0.24 -0.54 -8.98
C ALA A 133 0.74 -0.89 -7.83
N THR A 134 1.90 -0.23 -7.79
CA THR A 134 2.90 -0.44 -6.73
C THR A 134 3.23 0.88 -6.05
N GLY A 135 2.97 0.99 -4.76
CA GLY A 135 3.37 2.15 -3.96
C GLY A 135 4.89 2.25 -3.82
N GLY A 136 5.42 3.47 -3.78
CA GLY A 136 6.85 3.70 -3.59
C GLY A 136 7.30 3.33 -2.17
N TYR A 137 8.53 2.91 -2.02
CA TYR A 137 9.14 2.64 -0.70
C TYR A 137 9.40 3.93 0.06
N GLY A 138 9.31 3.90 1.37
CA GLY A 138 9.80 4.96 2.23
C GLY A 138 11.32 5.04 2.23
N GLY A 139 11.89 6.23 2.31
CA GLY A 139 13.33 6.44 2.43
C GLY A 139 13.84 6.01 3.81
N ALA A 140 15.11 5.61 3.90
CA ALA A 140 15.74 5.28 5.18
C ALA A 140 16.03 6.54 5.99
N GLY A 141 15.95 6.44 7.33
CA GLY A 141 16.52 7.41 8.26
C GLY A 141 17.87 6.91 8.81
N THR A 142 18.89 7.76 8.90
CA THR A 142 20.20 7.38 9.42
C THR A 142 20.51 8.09 10.72
N ALA A 143 21.34 7.50 11.56
CA ALA A 143 21.83 8.05 12.84
C ALA A 143 20.73 8.72 13.69
N ASN A 144 19.88 7.95 14.33
CA ASN A 144 18.67 8.35 15.09
C ASN A 144 17.50 8.87 14.21
N GLY A 145 17.63 8.82 12.91
CA GLY A 145 16.56 9.18 11.98
C GLY A 145 15.50 8.07 11.85
N ARG A 146 14.24 8.48 11.73
CA ARG A 146 13.13 7.56 11.46
C ARG A 146 13.05 7.22 9.99
N GLY A 147 12.71 5.98 9.65
CA GLY A 147 12.32 5.62 8.28
C GLY A 147 11.07 6.38 7.82
N GLY A 148 10.99 6.67 6.53
CA GLY A 148 9.78 7.20 5.88
C GLY A 148 8.72 6.13 5.72
N GLY A 149 7.45 6.50 5.68
CA GLY A 149 6.37 5.56 5.34
C GLY A 149 6.35 5.22 3.86
N GLY A 150 5.83 4.04 3.51
CA GLY A 150 5.59 3.64 2.12
C GLY A 150 4.45 4.42 1.47
N GLY A 151 4.29 4.29 0.15
CA GLY A 151 3.22 4.86 -0.64
C GLY A 151 2.08 3.86 -0.87
N PHE A 152 0.86 4.34 -1.01
CA PHE A 152 -0.30 3.49 -1.26
C PHE A 152 -0.34 2.93 -2.70
N ALA A 153 -1.10 1.83 -2.89
CA ALA A 153 -1.41 1.30 -4.22
C ALA A 153 -2.91 1.04 -4.35
N ILE A 154 -3.52 1.51 -5.45
CA ILE A 154 -4.96 1.36 -5.66
C ILE A 154 -5.27 1.02 -7.13
N VAL A 155 -6.10 -0.02 -7.32
CA VAL A 155 -6.79 -0.29 -8.58
C VAL A 155 -8.29 -0.05 -8.35
N THR A 156 -8.93 0.79 -9.15
CA THR A 156 -10.33 1.17 -8.94
C THR A 156 -11.13 1.13 -10.25
N ALA A 157 -12.31 0.51 -10.21
CA ALA A 157 -13.36 0.74 -11.18
C ALA A 157 -14.52 1.49 -10.49
N TYR A 158 -14.93 2.62 -11.06
CA TYR A 158 -15.96 3.49 -10.48
C TYR A 158 -17.09 3.75 -11.51
N GLY A 159 -18.30 3.46 -11.11
CA GLY A 159 -19.51 3.65 -11.91
C GLY A 159 -20.12 2.33 -12.36
N ALA A 160 -21.40 2.36 -12.68
CA ALA A 160 -22.14 1.19 -13.16
C ALA A 160 -21.47 0.58 -14.39
N GLY A 161 -21.33 -0.74 -14.41
CA GLY A 161 -20.65 -1.48 -15.48
C GLY A 161 -19.11 -1.35 -15.49
N SER A 162 -18.52 -0.66 -14.51
CA SER A 162 -17.07 -0.60 -14.39
C SER A 162 -16.48 -1.91 -13.87
N TYR A 163 -15.29 -2.25 -14.36
CA TYR A 163 -14.58 -3.48 -14.01
C TYR A 163 -13.18 -3.19 -13.50
N ALA A 164 -12.78 -3.82 -12.40
CA ALA A 164 -11.42 -3.76 -11.89
C ALA A 164 -10.84 -5.15 -11.68
N SER A 165 -9.60 -5.36 -12.10
CA SER A 165 -8.81 -6.55 -11.80
C SER A 165 -7.34 -6.18 -11.78
N GLY A 166 -6.52 -6.97 -11.10
CA GLY A 166 -5.07 -6.74 -11.13
C GLY A 166 -4.43 -6.83 -9.76
N ILE A 167 -3.27 -6.21 -9.63
CA ILE A 167 -2.43 -6.30 -8.43
C ILE A 167 -2.24 -4.89 -7.85
N ALA A 168 -2.49 -4.73 -6.55
CA ALA A 168 -2.16 -3.56 -5.77
C ALA A 168 -1.16 -3.93 -4.66
N ILE A 169 0.04 -3.37 -4.67
CA ILE A 169 1.08 -3.61 -3.68
C ILE A 169 1.42 -2.29 -2.98
N GLY A 170 1.12 -2.18 -1.70
CA GLY A 170 1.52 -1.03 -0.89
C GLY A 170 3.04 -0.95 -0.77
N GLY A 171 3.60 0.25 -0.78
CA GLY A 171 5.03 0.46 -0.57
C GLY A 171 5.45 0.11 0.85
N ALA A 172 6.63 -0.49 1.01
CA ALA A 172 7.18 -0.75 2.33
C ALA A 172 7.70 0.53 3.00
N GLY A 173 7.71 0.56 4.32
CA GLY A 173 8.35 1.60 5.12
C GLY A 173 9.87 1.53 5.03
N GLY A 174 10.54 2.67 5.12
CA GLY A 174 12.00 2.75 5.18
C GLY A 174 12.53 2.31 6.54
N ALA A 175 13.77 1.84 6.58
CA ALA A 175 14.43 1.50 7.84
C ALA A 175 14.79 2.75 8.66
N GLY A 176 14.70 2.65 9.98
CA GLY A 176 15.32 3.57 10.93
C GLY A 176 16.62 2.97 11.46
N SER A 177 17.65 3.78 11.67
CA SER A 177 18.92 3.30 12.23
C SER A 177 19.21 3.91 13.59
N THR A 178 19.98 3.22 14.41
CA THR A 178 20.53 3.62 15.72
C THR A 178 19.58 4.52 16.53
N GLY A 179 18.55 3.94 17.17
CA GLY A 179 17.52 4.68 17.93
C GLY A 179 16.37 5.23 17.08
N GLY A 180 16.40 5.04 15.76
CA GLY A 180 15.34 5.46 14.86
C GLY A 180 14.28 4.40 14.64
N TYR A 181 13.01 4.79 14.65
CA TYR A 181 11.88 3.89 14.36
C TYR A 181 11.84 3.53 12.88
N GLY A 182 11.45 2.29 12.56
CA GLY A 182 11.07 1.93 11.20
C GLY A 182 9.86 2.73 10.71
N GLY A 183 9.82 3.00 9.41
CA GLY A 183 8.66 3.59 8.75
C GLY A 183 7.53 2.57 8.59
N ASN A 184 6.30 3.02 8.53
CA ASN A 184 5.16 2.13 8.33
C ASN A 184 5.03 1.74 6.85
N GLY A 185 4.64 0.50 6.60
CA GLY A 185 4.12 0.07 5.30
C GLY A 185 2.81 0.76 4.97
N SER A 186 2.41 0.72 3.73
CA SER A 186 1.25 1.46 3.26
C SER A 186 0.14 0.57 2.70
N TYR A 187 -0.98 1.21 2.48
CA TYR A 187 -2.24 0.63 2.03
C TYR A 187 -2.17 0.08 0.60
N ALA A 188 -2.81 -1.08 0.38
CA ALA A 188 -3.13 -1.60 -0.93
C ALA A 188 -4.64 -1.84 -1.06
N GLY A 189 -5.23 -1.51 -2.20
CA GLY A 189 -6.66 -1.72 -2.39
C GLY A 189 -7.08 -1.92 -3.82
N ILE A 190 -8.04 -2.82 -4.00
CA ILE A 190 -8.76 -3.01 -5.26
C ILE A 190 -10.23 -2.75 -4.97
N ARG A 191 -10.87 -1.89 -5.77
CA ARG A 191 -12.20 -1.39 -5.48
C ARG A 191 -13.08 -1.39 -6.73
N GLY A 192 -14.22 -2.06 -6.64
CA GLY A 192 -15.38 -1.83 -7.51
C GLY A 192 -16.41 -0.99 -6.74
N VAL A 193 -16.78 0.19 -7.24
CA VAL A 193 -17.66 1.12 -6.54
C VAL A 193 -18.78 1.58 -7.43
N SER A 194 -19.97 1.85 -6.84
CA SER A 194 -21.17 2.32 -7.57
C SER A 194 -21.63 1.35 -8.68
N GLY A 195 -21.75 0.06 -8.35
CA GLY A 195 -22.11 -1.00 -9.29
C GLY A 195 -20.92 -1.58 -10.05
N GLY A 196 -19.69 -1.30 -9.60
CA GLY A 196 -18.47 -1.85 -10.19
C GLY A 196 -18.19 -3.29 -9.73
N THR A 197 -17.51 -4.05 -10.58
CA THR A 197 -17.13 -5.44 -10.33
C THR A 197 -15.62 -5.56 -10.12
N VAL A 198 -15.21 -6.33 -9.13
CA VAL A 198 -13.81 -6.75 -8.91
C VAL A 198 -13.71 -8.26 -9.12
N THR A 199 -12.81 -8.70 -9.99
CA THR A 199 -12.59 -10.13 -10.24
C THR A 199 -11.09 -10.44 -10.25
N GLY A 200 -10.65 -11.48 -9.55
CA GLY A 200 -9.28 -11.98 -9.59
C GLY A 200 -8.22 -11.00 -9.06
N GLY A 201 -8.61 -10.01 -8.26
CA GLY A 201 -7.68 -8.99 -7.78
C GLY A 201 -6.83 -9.43 -6.59
N THR A 202 -5.56 -9.01 -6.54
CA THR A 202 -4.69 -9.22 -5.40
C THR A 202 -4.28 -7.89 -4.79
N ALA A 203 -4.56 -7.70 -3.49
CA ALA A 203 -4.10 -6.55 -2.71
C ALA A 203 -3.12 -7.02 -1.63
N THR A 204 -1.90 -6.47 -1.60
CA THR A 204 -0.90 -6.75 -0.57
C THR A 204 -0.47 -5.45 0.10
N GLY A 205 -0.71 -5.32 1.39
CA GLY A 205 -0.21 -4.19 2.18
C GLY A 205 1.32 -4.14 2.17
N GLY A 206 1.90 -2.96 2.22
CA GLY A 206 3.35 -2.81 2.29
C GLY A 206 3.89 -3.22 3.67
N ASP A 207 5.10 -3.74 3.73
CA ASP A 207 5.73 -4.13 5.00
C ASP A 207 6.22 -2.91 5.79
N GLY A 208 6.29 -3.04 7.11
CA GLY A 208 6.95 -2.07 7.98
C GLY A 208 8.47 -2.11 7.83
N GLY A 209 9.12 -0.97 7.94
CA GLY A 209 10.59 -0.89 7.95
C GLY A 209 11.17 -1.34 9.30
N ALA A 210 12.40 -1.85 9.31
CA ALA A 210 13.10 -2.22 10.55
C ALA A 210 13.49 -0.99 11.38
N GLY A 211 13.52 -1.14 12.71
CA GLY A 211 14.08 -0.17 13.66
C GLY A 211 15.29 -0.74 14.41
N THR A 212 16.37 0.01 14.53
CA THR A 212 17.56 -0.40 15.30
C THR A 212 17.60 0.32 16.63
N ASN A 213 17.70 -0.36 17.76
CA ASN A 213 17.49 0.16 19.12
C ASN A 213 16.13 0.87 19.27
N ALA A 214 15.16 0.49 18.47
CA ALA A 214 13.85 1.12 18.38
C ALA A 214 12.83 0.16 17.77
N ARG A 215 11.59 0.57 17.78
CA ARG A 215 10.49 -0.22 17.24
C ARG A 215 10.53 -0.29 15.71
N GLY A 216 10.25 -1.47 15.14
CA GLY A 216 9.92 -1.65 13.73
C GLY A 216 8.61 -0.94 13.36
N GLY A 217 8.45 -0.60 12.09
CA GLY A 217 7.24 0.00 11.54
C GLY A 217 6.08 -0.99 11.49
N TYR A 218 4.87 -0.48 11.44
CA TYR A 218 3.68 -1.30 11.22
C TYR A 218 3.59 -1.75 9.75
N GLY A 219 3.05 -2.93 9.50
CA GLY A 219 2.62 -3.33 8.16
C GLY A 219 1.51 -2.43 7.61
N GLY A 220 1.26 -2.48 6.31
CA GLY A 220 0.18 -1.78 5.63
C GLY A 220 -1.08 -2.64 5.51
N ARG A 221 -2.24 -1.99 5.45
CA ARG A 221 -3.53 -2.68 5.27
C ARG A 221 -3.75 -3.08 3.82
N ALA A 222 -4.38 -4.25 3.59
CA ALA A 222 -4.90 -4.65 2.28
C ALA A 222 -6.43 -4.64 2.27
N THR A 223 -7.05 -4.26 1.15
CA THR A 223 -8.52 -4.24 1.04
C THR A 223 -9.00 -4.61 -0.36
N LEU A 224 -10.01 -5.47 -0.42
CA LEU A 224 -10.88 -5.65 -1.57
C LEU A 224 -12.26 -5.08 -1.21
N LEU A 225 -12.83 -4.22 -2.04
CA LEU A 225 -14.10 -3.54 -1.78
C LEU A 225 -15.05 -3.64 -2.97
N ALA A 226 -16.24 -4.19 -2.73
CA ALA A 226 -17.38 -4.01 -3.59
C ALA A 226 -18.37 -3.06 -2.89
N GLY A 227 -18.59 -1.86 -3.46
CA GLY A 227 -19.41 -0.81 -2.84
C GLY A 227 -20.54 -0.32 -3.73
N GLY A 228 -21.77 -0.45 -3.25
CA GLY A 228 -23.00 -0.05 -3.96
C GLY A 228 -23.79 -1.23 -4.53
N ALA A 229 -25.05 -1.01 -4.82
CA ALA A 229 -25.94 -2.03 -5.35
C ALA A 229 -25.39 -2.64 -6.65
N GLY A 230 -25.43 -3.96 -6.76
CA GLY A 230 -24.90 -4.71 -7.89
C GLY A 230 -23.37 -4.81 -7.96
N SER A 231 -22.66 -4.29 -6.96
CA SER A 231 -21.21 -4.46 -6.88
C SER A 231 -20.81 -5.88 -6.46
N SER A 232 -19.69 -6.38 -6.98
CA SER A 232 -19.20 -7.70 -6.61
C SER A 232 -17.68 -7.76 -6.43
N VAL A 233 -17.23 -8.65 -5.54
CA VAL A 233 -15.83 -9.10 -5.43
C VAL A 233 -15.82 -10.61 -5.57
N THR A 234 -15.14 -11.13 -6.56
CA THR A 234 -15.04 -12.58 -6.80
C THR A 234 -13.60 -13.00 -6.98
N THR A 235 -13.22 -14.14 -6.43
CA THR A 235 -11.87 -14.73 -6.54
C THR A 235 -10.73 -13.77 -6.18
N GLY A 236 -10.98 -12.85 -5.24
CA GLY A 236 -9.98 -11.88 -4.81
C GLY A 236 -9.07 -12.38 -3.69
N SER A 237 -7.89 -11.79 -3.54
CA SER A 237 -6.99 -12.03 -2.40
C SER A 237 -6.56 -10.73 -1.76
N ALA A 238 -6.58 -10.67 -0.42
CA ALA A 238 -6.03 -9.56 0.35
C ALA A 238 -5.07 -10.08 1.40
N THR A 239 -3.83 -9.55 1.43
CA THR A 239 -2.82 -9.90 2.43
C THR A 239 -2.34 -8.63 3.13
N GLY A 240 -2.47 -8.57 4.43
CA GLY A 240 -1.91 -7.48 5.25
C GLY A 240 -0.38 -7.47 5.17
N GLY A 241 0.23 -6.30 5.23
CA GLY A 241 1.68 -6.17 5.28
C GLY A 241 2.27 -6.65 6.61
N VAL A 242 3.48 -7.17 6.58
CA VAL A 242 4.23 -7.64 7.75
C VAL A 242 4.73 -6.45 8.57
N GLY A 243 4.77 -6.57 9.89
CA GLY A 243 5.44 -5.60 10.75
C GLY A 243 6.95 -5.66 10.60
N GLY A 244 7.63 -4.51 10.67
CA GLY A 244 9.10 -4.46 10.63
C GLY A 244 9.73 -4.97 11.93
N ASP A 245 10.96 -5.47 11.85
CA ASP A 245 11.69 -5.93 13.02
C ASP A 245 12.16 -4.77 13.91
N GLY A 246 12.20 -4.99 15.21
CA GLY A 246 12.91 -4.14 16.17
C GLY A 246 14.15 -4.88 16.69
N SER A 247 15.32 -4.23 16.70
CA SER A 247 16.53 -4.86 17.25
C SER A 247 17.03 -4.13 18.52
N ASP A 248 17.92 -4.80 19.25
CA ASP A 248 18.63 -4.27 20.42
C ASP A 248 17.69 -3.66 21.48
N GLY A 249 16.72 -4.45 21.93
CA GLY A 249 15.67 -4.04 22.88
C GLY A 249 14.47 -3.35 22.24
N GLY A 250 14.47 -3.18 20.92
CA GLY A 250 13.33 -2.64 20.17
C GLY A 250 12.20 -3.64 20.00
N PHE A 251 10.97 -3.13 19.97
CA PHE A 251 9.78 -3.96 19.71
C PHE A 251 9.60 -4.22 18.22
N GLY A 252 9.20 -5.44 17.85
CA GLY A 252 8.69 -5.69 16.50
C GLY A 252 7.46 -4.83 16.19
N GLY A 253 7.30 -4.43 14.95
CA GLY A 253 6.09 -3.76 14.46
C GLY A 253 4.93 -4.75 14.35
N ALA A 254 3.70 -4.29 14.48
CA ALA A 254 2.55 -5.16 14.23
C ALA A 254 2.32 -5.35 12.73
N GLY A 255 1.91 -6.57 12.35
CA GLY A 255 1.30 -6.84 11.06
C GLY A 255 -0.05 -6.12 10.94
N ASN A 256 -0.57 -5.97 9.74
CA ASN A 256 -1.80 -5.24 9.54
C ASN A 256 -2.92 -6.11 8.94
N THR A 257 -4.12 -5.55 8.99
CA THR A 257 -5.36 -6.22 8.61
C THR A 257 -5.46 -6.43 7.10
N ALA A 258 -5.95 -7.60 6.73
CA ALA A 258 -6.53 -7.86 5.41
C ALA A 258 -8.05 -7.79 5.50
N LEU A 259 -8.69 -7.07 4.59
CA LEU A 259 -10.12 -6.82 4.63
C LEU A 259 -10.77 -7.06 3.27
N VAL A 260 -11.84 -7.81 3.27
CA VAL A 260 -12.77 -7.90 2.14
C VAL A 260 -14.13 -7.35 2.58
N GLN A 261 -14.68 -6.41 1.81
CA GLN A 261 -15.94 -5.74 2.13
C GLN A 261 -16.93 -5.78 0.97
N ALA A 262 -18.17 -6.13 1.31
CA ALA A 262 -19.34 -5.93 0.45
C ALA A 262 -20.28 -4.93 1.13
N ILE A 263 -20.58 -3.79 0.50
CA ILE A 263 -21.36 -2.72 1.10
C ILE A 263 -22.51 -2.33 0.18
N GLY A 264 -23.70 -2.06 0.74
CA GLY A 264 -24.83 -1.53 -0.02
C GLY A 264 -25.41 -2.50 -1.05
N GLY A 265 -25.59 -3.76 -0.68
CA GLY A 265 -26.12 -4.80 -1.57
C GLY A 265 -25.05 -5.45 -2.47
N GLY A 266 -23.78 -5.21 -2.20
CA GLY A 266 -22.66 -5.88 -2.89
C GLY A 266 -22.49 -7.33 -2.47
N THR A 267 -21.80 -8.13 -3.28
CA THR A 267 -21.51 -9.55 -2.99
C THR A 267 -20.01 -9.81 -2.97
N VAL A 268 -19.57 -10.69 -2.06
CA VAL A 268 -18.21 -11.23 -2.02
C VAL A 268 -18.29 -12.75 -2.12
N SER A 269 -17.53 -13.35 -3.04
CA SER A 269 -17.48 -14.80 -3.16
C SER A 269 -16.07 -15.29 -3.48
N SER A 270 -15.74 -16.49 -3.00
CA SER A 270 -14.49 -17.20 -3.30
C SER A 270 -13.24 -16.34 -3.07
N SER A 271 -13.25 -15.50 -2.03
CA SER A 271 -12.15 -14.58 -1.72
C SER A 271 -11.33 -15.08 -0.54
N ALA A 272 -10.03 -14.77 -0.53
CA ALA A 272 -9.12 -15.12 0.56
C ALA A 272 -8.55 -13.87 1.25
N THR A 273 -8.40 -13.92 2.57
CA THR A 273 -7.71 -12.88 3.34
C THR A 273 -6.68 -13.48 4.27
N THR A 274 -5.52 -12.84 4.36
CA THR A 274 -4.48 -13.22 5.32
C THR A 274 -4.00 -11.96 6.04
N GLY A 275 -4.10 -11.93 7.36
CA GLY A 275 -3.50 -10.88 8.17
C GLY A 275 -1.98 -10.89 8.01
N GLY A 276 -1.32 -9.73 8.08
CA GLY A 276 0.14 -9.65 8.04
C GLY A 276 0.77 -10.16 9.33
N ASP A 277 1.94 -10.79 9.24
CA ASP A 277 2.67 -11.24 10.44
C ASP A 277 3.24 -10.07 11.23
N GLY A 278 3.43 -10.24 12.53
CA GLY A 278 4.18 -9.31 13.37
C GLY A 278 5.68 -9.42 13.12
N GLY A 279 6.40 -8.30 13.21
CA GLY A 279 7.86 -8.27 13.11
C GLY A 279 8.53 -8.85 14.36
N ALA A 280 9.76 -9.33 14.24
CA ALA A 280 10.53 -9.85 15.37
C ALA A 280 11.03 -8.73 16.30
N GLY A 281 11.10 -9.04 17.60
CA GLY A 281 11.89 -8.26 18.57
C GLY A 281 13.19 -9.00 18.84
N ILE A 282 14.34 -8.43 18.43
CA ILE A 282 15.65 -9.09 18.46
C ILE A 282 16.48 -8.50 19.60
N ASN A 283 17.32 -9.32 20.25
CA ASN A 283 18.22 -8.92 21.34
C ASN A 283 17.49 -8.17 22.47
N ASN A 284 16.69 -8.86 23.24
CA ASN A 284 15.86 -8.33 24.34
C ASN A 284 14.66 -7.46 23.84
N GLY A 285 14.18 -7.69 22.62
CA GLY A 285 12.96 -7.08 22.08
C GLY A 285 11.75 -7.99 22.17
N VAL A 286 10.57 -7.41 22.20
CA VAL A 286 9.28 -8.13 22.16
C VAL A 286 8.79 -8.19 20.73
N GLY A 287 8.28 -9.37 20.31
CA GLY A 287 7.68 -9.54 18.98
C GLY A 287 6.43 -8.69 18.77
N GLY A 288 6.20 -8.27 17.56
CA GLY A 288 4.98 -7.55 17.13
C GLY A 288 3.77 -8.47 17.04
N THR A 289 2.57 -7.93 17.16
CA THR A 289 1.33 -8.69 16.99
C THR A 289 1.04 -8.97 15.53
N GLY A 290 0.43 -10.13 15.21
CA GLY A 290 -0.11 -10.42 13.88
C GLY A 290 -1.34 -9.57 13.56
N GLY A 291 -1.57 -9.36 12.27
CA GLY A 291 -2.71 -8.63 11.72
C GLY A 291 -3.96 -9.50 11.62
N GLN A 292 -5.11 -8.87 11.62
CA GLN A 292 -6.40 -9.56 11.49
C GLN A 292 -6.75 -9.87 10.03
N SER A 293 -7.56 -10.89 9.84
CA SER A 293 -8.27 -11.20 8.60
C SER A 293 -9.74 -10.87 8.82
N THR A 294 -10.35 -10.02 8.01
CA THR A 294 -11.71 -9.55 8.24
C THR A 294 -12.55 -9.61 6.97
N PHE A 295 -13.75 -10.12 7.08
CA PHE A 295 -14.81 -10.04 6.07
C PHE A 295 -15.96 -9.22 6.63
N THR A 296 -16.48 -8.29 5.84
CA THR A 296 -17.61 -7.44 6.26
C THR A 296 -18.65 -7.34 5.15
N ALA A 297 -19.87 -7.76 5.43
CA ALA A 297 -21.02 -7.51 4.58
C ALA A 297 -22.02 -6.60 5.30
N ASN A 298 -22.37 -5.46 4.71
CA ASN A 298 -23.27 -4.48 5.30
C ASN A 298 -24.40 -4.11 4.32
N ALA A 299 -25.55 -3.68 4.88
CA ALA A 299 -26.70 -3.16 4.11
C ALA A 299 -27.19 -4.11 2.99
N GLY A 300 -27.45 -5.36 3.33
CA GLY A 300 -27.91 -6.40 2.38
C GLY A 300 -26.79 -7.02 1.53
N GLY A 301 -25.54 -6.75 1.86
CA GLY A 301 -24.39 -7.40 1.21
C GLY A 301 -24.27 -8.88 1.57
N ALA A 302 -23.63 -9.66 0.71
CA ALA A 302 -23.45 -11.09 0.83
C ALA A 302 -21.97 -11.51 0.81
N ILE A 303 -21.59 -12.48 1.63
CA ILE A 303 -20.28 -13.13 1.57
C ILE A 303 -20.49 -14.64 1.48
N ASP A 304 -19.86 -15.29 0.52
CA ASP A 304 -19.96 -16.72 0.26
C ASP A 304 -18.58 -17.34 -0.02
N THR A 305 -18.39 -18.58 0.39
CA THR A 305 -17.21 -19.42 0.10
C THR A 305 -15.85 -18.71 0.26
N SER A 306 -15.74 -17.82 1.23
CA SER A 306 -14.52 -17.03 1.47
C SER A 306 -13.73 -17.58 2.67
N THR A 307 -12.40 -17.46 2.62
CA THR A 307 -11.50 -17.97 3.66
C THR A 307 -10.67 -16.86 4.29
N GLY A 308 -10.47 -16.92 5.60
CA GLY A 308 -9.68 -15.94 6.34
C GLY A 308 -8.64 -16.57 7.27
N THR A 309 -7.44 -16.07 7.31
CA THR A 309 -6.37 -16.49 8.22
C THR A 309 -5.77 -15.26 8.91
N GLY A 310 -5.69 -15.29 10.24
CA GLY A 310 -4.95 -14.26 10.98
C GLY A 310 -3.45 -14.37 10.75
N GLY A 311 -2.72 -13.26 10.83
CA GLY A 311 -1.26 -13.25 10.76
C GLY A 311 -0.62 -13.80 12.04
N ASN A 312 0.57 -14.35 11.95
CA ASN A 312 1.33 -14.84 13.11
C ASN A 312 1.86 -13.68 13.96
N GLY A 313 2.04 -13.91 15.25
CA GLY A 313 2.83 -13.01 16.09
C GLY A 313 4.31 -13.11 15.74
N GLY A 314 5.04 -12.01 15.87
CA GLY A 314 6.50 -11.99 15.71
C GLY A 314 7.21 -12.64 16.89
N SER A 315 8.40 -13.22 16.66
CA SER A 315 9.23 -13.79 17.72
C SER A 315 9.83 -12.69 18.61
N GLY A 316 10.01 -13.01 19.91
CA GLY A 316 10.85 -12.24 20.84
C GLY A 316 12.08 -13.05 21.18
N THR A 317 13.30 -12.47 21.10
CA THR A 317 14.55 -13.17 21.42
C THR A 317 15.28 -12.49 22.56
N GLY A 318 15.83 -13.29 23.50
CA GLY A 318 16.56 -12.85 24.68
C GLY A 318 15.92 -13.30 26.00
N LEU A 319 16.60 -13.10 27.13
CA LEU A 319 16.13 -13.53 28.44
C LEU A 319 14.88 -12.74 28.86
N GLY A 320 13.77 -13.44 29.08
CA GLY A 320 12.52 -12.85 29.58
C GLY A 320 11.63 -12.18 28.54
N ASN A 321 11.91 -12.37 27.25
CA ASN A 321 11.11 -11.78 26.18
C ASN A 321 9.98 -12.68 25.70
N THR A 322 8.92 -12.04 25.25
CA THR A 322 7.71 -12.70 24.76
C THR A 322 7.52 -12.49 23.27
N GLY A 323 7.07 -13.52 22.58
CA GLY A 323 6.55 -13.38 21.24
C GLY A 323 5.27 -12.53 21.22
N GLY A 324 4.97 -11.96 20.07
CA GLY A 324 3.71 -11.23 19.83
C GLY A 324 2.53 -12.19 19.73
N ASN A 325 1.33 -11.70 20.02
CA ASN A 325 0.11 -12.44 19.80
C ASN A 325 -0.20 -12.57 18.32
N GLY A 326 -0.73 -13.74 17.91
CA GLY A 326 -1.28 -13.92 16.58
C GLY A 326 -2.54 -13.06 16.35
N GLY A 327 -2.83 -12.74 15.10
CA GLY A 327 -4.04 -12.05 14.69
C GLY A 327 -5.25 -12.98 14.65
N ALA A 328 -6.44 -12.44 14.81
CA ALA A 328 -7.68 -13.17 14.68
C ALA A 328 -8.18 -13.20 13.22
N ALA A 329 -8.94 -14.24 12.88
CA ALA A 329 -9.82 -14.18 11.71
C ALA A 329 -11.23 -13.83 12.21
N ASP A 330 -11.85 -12.83 11.63
CA ASP A 330 -13.14 -12.31 12.04
C ASP A 330 -14.10 -12.16 10.86
N LEU A 331 -15.35 -12.56 11.09
CA LEU A 331 -16.44 -12.39 10.14
C LEU A 331 -17.51 -11.52 10.79
N THR A 332 -17.66 -10.31 10.29
CA THR A 332 -18.74 -9.42 10.68
C THR A 332 -19.87 -9.51 9.66
N THR A 333 -20.88 -10.35 9.93
CA THR A 333 -22.08 -10.48 9.12
C THR A 333 -23.33 -10.13 9.94
N PRO A 334 -24.41 -9.64 9.29
CA PRO A 334 -25.73 -9.62 9.91
C PRO A 334 -26.19 -11.05 10.30
N PRO A 335 -27.08 -11.21 11.31
CA PRO A 335 -27.40 -12.51 11.92
C PRO A 335 -28.09 -13.57 11.03
N ASP A 336 -28.37 -13.30 9.76
CA ASP A 336 -29.18 -14.16 8.90
C ASP A 336 -28.40 -14.95 7.83
N TRP A 337 -27.07 -15.12 8.01
CA TRP A 337 -26.21 -15.71 6.96
C TRP A 337 -25.69 -17.11 7.29
N MET A 338 -25.91 -18.05 6.37
CA MET A 338 -25.33 -19.40 6.38
C MET A 338 -24.38 -19.57 5.20
N GLY A 339 -23.16 -20.10 5.43
CA GLY A 339 -22.26 -20.57 4.37
C GLY A 339 -20.84 -20.00 4.33
N VAL A 340 -20.27 -19.52 5.45
CA VAL A 340 -18.86 -19.12 5.50
C VAL A 340 -18.06 -20.06 6.37
N ASP A 341 -17.09 -20.76 5.80
CA ASP A 341 -16.09 -21.50 6.54
C ASP A 341 -14.98 -20.54 7.01
N LEU A 342 -15.04 -20.12 8.26
CA LEU A 342 -13.93 -19.41 8.90
C LEU A 342 -12.90 -20.44 9.38
N PHE A 343 -11.85 -20.65 8.62
CA PHE A 343 -10.64 -21.25 9.13
C PHE A 343 -9.75 -20.17 9.76
N GLY A 344 -10.22 -19.59 10.88
CA GLY A 344 -9.38 -18.73 11.70
C GLY A 344 -8.54 -19.60 12.64
N THR A 345 -7.35 -19.99 12.24
CA THR A 345 -6.34 -20.34 13.24
C THR A 345 -5.81 -19.02 13.80
N PRO A 346 -5.92 -18.76 15.12
CA PRO A 346 -5.15 -17.67 15.72
C PRO A 346 -3.69 -17.88 15.32
N GLY A 347 -3.03 -16.83 14.83
CA GLY A 347 -1.61 -16.91 14.54
C GLY A 347 -0.87 -17.46 15.76
N ALA A 348 0.12 -18.30 15.53
CA ALA A 348 0.89 -18.91 16.62
C ALA A 348 1.64 -17.82 17.39
N ASN A 349 1.59 -17.90 18.74
CA ASN A 349 2.57 -17.20 19.57
C ASN A 349 3.91 -17.88 19.36
N VAL A 350 4.89 -17.18 18.84
CA VAL A 350 6.25 -17.69 18.67
C VAL A 350 7.05 -17.23 19.89
N PRO A 351 7.55 -18.16 20.74
CA PRO A 351 8.32 -17.83 21.93
C PRO A 351 9.69 -17.19 21.61
#